data_e9f1a5d860aeeb18129190b93467670c
#
_entry.id   e9f1a5d860aeeb18129190b93467670c
#
_cell.length_a   1.000
_cell.length_b   1.000
_cell.length_c   1.000
_cell.angle_alpha   90.00
_cell.angle_beta   90.00
_cell.angle_gamma   90.00
#
_symmetry.space_group_name_H-M   'P 1'
#
loop_
_entity.id
_entity.type
_entity.pdbx_description
1 polymer ?
#
loop_
_entity_poly.entity_id
_entity_poly.type
_entity_poly.pdbx_seq_one_letter_code
_entity_poly.pdbx_strand_id
1 'polypeptide(L)'
;MKQHIIALIMALGLSACTTAPHQSTDSSSEQHVTSNASPAVDRPMYLRGDFTLWDADEVYRLTQTQTGLYSVRVRFMSPGKVYEFKIADAKWTPGYNCGFRYDGKVNLGKPVVADCDTVYNYFAFMPDRKGWYRISLDSRGAVPKVIVQRD
;
A
#
# COMPACT_ATOMS: atom_id res chain seq x y z
N MET A 1 -54.55 -42.11 -35.94
CA MET A 1 -55.91 -42.56 -35.51
C MET A 1 -56.23 -41.87 -34.19
N LYS A 2 -57.40 -41.19 -34.22
CA LYS A 2 -58.16 -40.63 -33.05
C LYS A 2 -57.46 -39.47 -32.34
N GLN A 3 -57.75 -38.18 -32.60
CA GLN A 3 -59.01 -37.39 -32.38
C GLN A 3 -59.56 -37.45 -30.95
N HIS A 4 -59.67 -36.28 -30.28
CA HIS A 4 -60.80 -35.56 -29.75
C HIS A 4 -60.33 -34.45 -28.85
N ILE A 5 -60.52 -33.18 -29.14
CA ILE A 5 -61.72 -32.31 -29.08
C ILE A 5 -61.97 -31.72 -27.65
N ILE A 6 -61.82 -30.39 -27.58
CA ILE A 6 -62.60 -29.32 -26.98
C ILE A 6 -62.88 -29.36 -25.45
N ALA A 7 -62.52 -28.22 -24.78
CA ALA A 7 -63.49 -27.42 -24.08
C ALA A 7 -62.92 -26.03 -23.73
N LEU A 8 -63.53 -25.04 -24.29
CA LEU A 8 -63.45 -23.62 -24.04
C LEU A 8 -64.32 -23.29 -22.82
N ILE A 9 -63.78 -22.67 -21.80
CA ILE A 9 -64.57 -21.96 -20.77
C ILE A 9 -63.97 -20.59 -20.56
N MET A 10 -64.66 -19.56 -21.01
CA MET A 10 -64.50 -18.17 -20.61
C MET A 10 -65.08 -17.98 -19.20
N ALA A 11 -64.31 -17.33 -18.34
CA ALA A 11 -64.87 -16.67 -17.16
C ALA A 11 -64.21 -15.31 -16.99
N LEU A 12 -65.02 -14.26 -17.24
CA LEU A 12 -64.73 -12.90 -16.86
C LEU A 12 -64.74 -12.79 -15.35
N GLY A 13 -63.75 -12.19 -14.74
CA GLY A 13 -63.70 -11.89 -13.33
C GLY A 13 -62.96 -10.59 -13.06
N LEU A 14 -63.66 -9.65 -12.55
CA LEU A 14 -63.42 -8.23 -12.32
C LEU A 14 -62.12 -7.83 -11.68
N SER A 15 -61.66 -6.64 -12.08
CA SER A 15 -60.65 -5.76 -11.49
C SER A 15 -60.76 -5.60 -9.97
N ALA A 16 -59.62 -5.78 -9.28
CA ALA A 16 -59.36 -5.14 -8.01
C ALA A 16 -57.96 -4.50 -8.06
N CYS A 17 -57.93 -3.18 -8.25
CA CYS A 17 -56.73 -2.40 -8.02
C CYS A 17 -56.47 -2.32 -6.51
N THR A 18 -55.48 -3.06 -6.03
CA THR A 18 -54.88 -2.80 -4.74
C THR A 18 -53.55 -2.10 -4.98
N THR A 19 -53.57 -0.81 -4.69
CA THR A 19 -52.37 0.00 -4.54
C THR A 19 -51.53 -0.53 -3.38
N ALA A 20 -50.45 -1.28 -3.68
CA ALA A 20 -49.41 -1.59 -2.72
C ALA A 20 -48.45 -0.38 -2.65
N PRO A 21 -47.98 0.01 -1.44
CA PRO A 21 -47.02 1.09 -1.32
C PRO A 21 -45.68 0.59 -1.89
N HIS A 22 -45.13 1.46 -2.77
CA HIS A 22 -43.75 1.32 -3.22
C HIS A 22 -42.83 1.38 -2.01
N GLN A 23 -42.34 0.23 -1.56
CA GLN A 23 -41.09 0.18 -0.81
C GLN A 23 -39.95 0.42 -1.81
N SER A 24 -39.45 1.64 -1.80
CA SER A 24 -38.16 1.97 -2.36
C SER A 24 -37.12 1.24 -1.55
N THR A 25 -36.74 0.05 -2.01
CA THR A 25 -35.47 -0.55 -1.59
C THR A 25 -34.37 0.31 -2.25
N ASP A 26 -33.91 1.27 -1.47
CA ASP A 26 -32.63 1.94 -1.70
C ASP A 26 -31.56 0.86 -1.64
N SER A 27 -31.27 0.27 -2.80
CA SER A 27 -30.04 -0.47 -3.02
C SER A 27 -28.93 0.57 -3.07
N SER A 28 -28.47 0.99 -1.90
CA SER A 28 -27.15 1.58 -1.76
C SER A 28 -26.16 0.55 -2.29
N SER A 29 -25.88 0.62 -3.59
CA SER A 29 -24.66 0.04 -4.13
C SER A 29 -23.52 0.79 -3.48
N GLU A 30 -23.04 0.28 -2.35
CA GLU A 30 -21.72 0.60 -1.85
C GLU A 30 -20.75 0.28 -2.98
N GLN A 31 -20.41 1.32 -3.74
CA GLN A 31 -19.28 1.28 -4.62
C GLN A 31 -18.07 1.06 -3.71
N HIS A 32 -17.68 -0.20 -3.60
CA HIS A 32 -16.39 -0.57 -3.02
C HIS A 32 -15.31 0.07 -3.90
N VAL A 33 -14.96 1.31 -3.56
CA VAL A 33 -13.80 1.98 -4.13
C VAL A 33 -12.60 1.19 -3.61
N THR A 34 -12.16 0.21 -4.39
CA THR A 34 -10.87 -0.43 -4.17
C THR A 34 -9.82 0.65 -4.33
N SER A 35 -9.41 1.25 -3.23
CA SER A 35 -8.28 2.16 -3.24
C SER A 35 -7.05 1.34 -3.66
N ASN A 36 -6.48 1.65 -4.82
CA ASN A 36 -5.23 1.07 -5.30
C ASN A 36 -4.02 1.58 -4.49
N ALA A 37 -4.23 2.02 -3.26
CA ALA A 37 -3.17 2.45 -2.36
C ALA A 37 -2.48 1.22 -1.76
N SER A 38 -1.18 1.32 -1.55
CA SER A 38 -0.43 0.33 -0.76
C SER A 38 -1.03 0.22 0.64
N PRO A 39 -0.97 -0.94 1.29
CA PRO A 39 -1.44 -1.10 2.65
C PRO A 39 -0.88 0.01 3.56
N ALA A 40 -1.73 0.58 4.39
CA ALA A 40 -1.30 1.56 5.37
C ALA A 40 -0.31 0.90 6.35
N VAL A 41 0.73 1.63 6.71
CA VAL A 41 1.67 1.17 7.75
C VAL A 41 0.97 1.29 9.10
N ASP A 42 0.64 0.15 9.71
CA ASP A 42 -0.13 0.04 10.96
C ASP A 42 0.76 -0.22 12.19
N ARG A 43 2.07 -0.23 12.01
CA ARG A 43 3.06 -0.54 13.04
C ARG A 43 4.33 0.29 12.91
N PRO A 44 5.18 0.35 13.97
CA PRO A 44 6.48 0.99 13.88
C PRO A 44 7.37 0.38 12.79
N MET A 45 7.89 1.24 11.91
CA MET A 45 8.87 0.88 10.90
C MET A 45 10.18 1.62 11.19
N TYR A 46 11.28 0.99 10.86
CA TYR A 46 12.62 1.47 11.15
C TYR A 46 13.47 1.47 9.88
N LEU A 47 14.36 2.43 9.77
CA LEU A 47 15.47 2.37 8.82
C LEU A 47 16.55 1.48 9.42
N ARG A 48 16.76 0.31 8.82
CA ARG A 48 17.69 -0.72 9.28
C ARG A 48 18.75 -0.93 8.21
N GLY A 49 20.01 -0.94 8.57
CA GLY A 49 21.09 -1.05 7.61
C GLY A 49 22.44 -1.40 8.24
N ASP A 50 23.48 -1.38 7.43
CA ASP A 50 24.87 -1.66 7.86
C ASP A 50 25.33 -0.69 8.98
N PHE A 51 24.78 0.51 9.03
CA PHE A 51 25.09 1.53 10.04
C PHE A 51 24.30 1.37 11.35
N THR A 52 23.32 0.49 11.41
CA THR A 52 22.55 0.12 12.61
C THR A 52 22.81 -1.33 13.03
N LEU A 53 23.76 -2.02 12.40
CA LEU A 53 23.93 -3.48 12.50
C LEU A 53 22.64 -4.25 12.20
N TRP A 54 21.80 -3.66 11.36
CA TRP A 54 20.47 -4.18 10.96
C TRP A 54 19.44 -4.23 12.11
N ASP A 55 19.71 -3.59 13.26
CA ASP A 55 18.80 -3.52 14.39
C ASP A 55 17.67 -2.49 14.17
N ALA A 56 16.54 -2.70 14.84
CA ALA A 56 15.44 -1.76 14.92
C ALA A 56 15.71 -0.74 16.05
N ASP A 57 16.52 0.26 15.75
CA ASP A 57 16.88 1.31 16.69
C ASP A 57 15.82 2.43 16.66
N GLU A 58 15.34 2.85 17.83
CA GLU A 58 14.33 3.92 17.98
C GLU A 58 14.81 5.27 17.40
N VAL A 59 16.11 5.53 17.35
CA VAL A 59 16.69 6.72 16.70
C VAL A 59 16.37 6.73 15.19
N TYR A 60 16.20 5.56 14.61
CA TYR A 60 15.90 5.37 13.17
C TYR A 60 14.46 4.95 12.90
N ARG A 61 13.57 5.14 13.85
CA ARG A 61 12.14 4.92 13.66
C ARG A 61 11.57 5.95 12.69
N LEU A 62 10.80 5.49 11.71
CA LEU A 62 10.09 6.37 10.78
C LEU A 62 8.92 7.06 11.49
N THR A 63 8.78 8.35 11.23
CA THR A 63 7.64 9.15 11.68
C THR A 63 6.74 9.47 10.50
N GLN A 64 5.45 9.33 10.68
CA GLN A 64 4.48 9.74 9.68
C GLN A 64 4.47 11.26 9.57
N THR A 65 4.81 11.79 8.40
CA THR A 65 4.83 13.22 8.10
C THR A 65 3.57 13.69 7.39
N GLN A 66 2.94 12.78 6.66
CA GLN A 66 1.63 12.94 6.02
C GLN A 66 0.96 11.57 5.96
N THR A 67 -0.34 11.51 5.73
CA THR A 67 -1.04 10.23 5.49
C THR A 67 -0.33 9.43 4.41
N GLY A 68 0.14 8.23 4.75
CA GLY A 68 0.86 7.34 3.84
C GLY A 68 2.29 7.76 3.50
N LEU A 69 2.84 8.81 4.12
CA LEU A 69 4.24 9.22 3.95
C LEU A 69 4.97 9.18 5.29
N TYR A 70 6.00 8.37 5.36
CA TYR A 70 6.80 8.13 6.57
C TYR A 70 8.25 8.50 6.29
N SER A 71 8.92 9.15 7.24
CA SER A 71 10.28 9.64 7.04
C SER A 71 11.12 9.48 8.28
N VAL A 72 12.43 9.36 8.07
CA VAL A 72 13.45 9.40 9.12
C VAL A 72 14.65 10.19 8.64
N ARG A 73 15.34 10.86 9.56
CA ARG A 73 16.60 11.56 9.31
C ARG A 73 17.76 10.65 9.67
N VAL A 74 18.75 10.60 8.80
CA VAL A 74 19.99 9.85 9.01
C VAL A 74 21.19 10.71 8.66
N ARG A 75 22.28 10.57 9.40
CA ARG A 75 23.52 11.27 9.10
C ARG A 75 24.54 10.32 8.50
N PHE A 76 24.86 10.52 7.23
CA PHE A 76 25.94 9.79 6.58
C PHE A 76 27.24 10.57 6.66
N MET A 77 28.31 9.91 7.13
CA MET A 77 29.59 10.55 7.45
C MET A 77 30.66 10.33 6.38
N SER A 78 30.50 9.29 5.55
CA SER A 78 31.52 8.86 4.58
C SER A 78 31.00 9.01 3.15
N PRO A 79 31.30 10.13 2.47
CA PRO A 79 31.02 10.29 1.04
C PRO A 79 31.68 9.19 0.22
N GLY A 80 31.00 8.70 -0.80
CA GLY A 80 31.52 7.61 -1.65
C GLY A 80 31.41 6.22 -1.08
N LYS A 81 31.11 6.07 0.23
CA LYS A 81 30.74 4.77 0.80
C LYS A 81 29.32 4.41 0.38
N VAL A 82 29.10 3.17 -0.04
CA VAL A 82 27.75 2.64 -0.22
C VAL A 82 27.22 2.22 1.14
N TYR A 83 26.02 2.71 1.47
CA TYR A 83 25.24 2.32 2.64
C TYR A 83 24.08 1.46 2.19
N GLU A 84 23.97 0.28 2.75
CA GLU A 84 22.90 -0.66 2.49
C GLU A 84 21.83 -0.57 3.59
N PHE A 85 20.56 -0.54 3.19
CA PHE A 85 19.46 -0.42 4.16
C PHE A 85 18.16 -1.03 3.66
N LYS A 86 17.26 -1.29 4.59
CA LYS A 86 15.86 -1.64 4.39
C LYS A 86 14.98 -0.74 5.27
N ILE A 87 13.71 -0.68 4.95
CA ILE A 87 12.71 -0.12 5.85
C ILE A 87 11.84 -1.29 6.31
N ALA A 88 11.96 -1.64 7.59
CA ALA A 88 11.29 -2.83 8.11
C ALA A 88 10.79 -2.61 9.55
N ASP A 89 9.82 -3.44 9.96
CA ASP A 89 9.44 -3.53 11.36
C ASP A 89 10.54 -4.22 12.18
N ALA A 90 10.36 -4.27 13.50
CA ALA A 90 11.36 -4.86 14.39
C ALA A 90 11.55 -6.38 14.19
N LYS A 91 10.58 -7.06 13.60
CA LYS A 91 10.54 -8.53 13.49
C LYS A 91 10.81 -9.05 12.08
N TRP A 92 11.06 -8.17 11.11
CA TRP A 92 11.19 -8.54 9.70
C TRP A 92 9.94 -9.23 9.14
N THR A 93 8.77 -8.77 9.57
CA THR A 93 7.49 -9.38 9.21
C THR A 93 7.25 -9.28 7.70
N PRO A 94 6.83 -10.34 7.02
CA PRO A 94 6.39 -10.28 5.63
C PRO A 94 5.34 -9.17 5.42
N GLY A 95 5.45 -8.40 4.33
CA GLY A 95 4.64 -7.21 4.07
C GLY A 95 5.14 -5.94 4.76
N TYR A 96 6.07 -6.05 5.72
CA TYR A 96 6.69 -4.93 6.46
C TYR A 96 8.21 -4.98 6.42
N ASN A 97 8.76 -5.61 5.41
CA ASN A 97 10.19 -5.76 5.18
C ASN A 97 10.54 -5.24 3.79
N CYS A 98 10.56 -3.90 3.66
CA CYS A 98 10.68 -3.22 2.39
C CYS A 98 12.13 -3.16 1.90
N GLY A 99 12.38 -3.72 0.74
CA GLY A 99 13.59 -3.60 -0.04
C GLY A 99 13.29 -3.16 -1.47
N PHE A 100 14.25 -3.25 -2.36
CA PHE A 100 14.02 -2.92 -3.76
C PHE A 100 13.20 -4.00 -4.47
N ARG A 101 12.44 -3.56 -5.48
CA ARG A 101 11.70 -4.47 -6.35
C ARG A 101 12.49 -4.88 -7.59
N TYR A 102 13.22 -3.95 -8.21
CA TYR A 102 13.92 -4.17 -9.48
C TYR A 102 15.42 -3.86 -9.38
N ASP A 103 15.78 -2.71 -8.86
CA ASP A 103 17.16 -2.24 -8.70
C ASP A 103 17.29 -1.56 -7.34
N GLY A 104 18.26 -2.02 -6.56
CA GLY A 104 18.54 -1.51 -5.22
C GLY A 104 19.26 -0.16 -5.20
N LYS A 105 19.78 0.31 -6.33
CA LYS A 105 20.51 1.58 -6.39
C LYS A 105 19.58 2.77 -6.22
N VAL A 106 19.76 3.52 -5.13
CA VAL A 106 19.01 4.74 -4.86
C VAL A 106 19.86 5.95 -5.25
N ASN A 107 19.34 6.77 -6.14
CA ASN A 107 19.93 8.05 -6.49
C ASN A 107 19.23 9.18 -5.74
N LEU A 108 20.00 10.18 -5.32
CA LEU A 108 19.50 11.34 -4.58
C LEU A 108 18.31 12.01 -5.30
N GLY A 109 17.21 12.19 -4.59
CA GLY A 109 15.99 12.81 -5.10
C GLY A 109 15.18 11.96 -6.07
N LYS A 110 15.59 10.73 -6.38
CA LYS A 110 14.87 9.83 -7.29
C LYS A 110 14.15 8.74 -6.52
N PRO A 111 12.83 8.61 -6.64
CA PRO A 111 12.08 7.53 -6.00
C PRO A 111 12.41 6.19 -6.65
N VAL A 112 12.55 5.16 -5.82
CA VAL A 112 12.74 3.77 -6.22
C VAL A 112 11.52 2.96 -5.76
N VAL A 113 11.02 2.10 -6.63
CA VAL A 113 9.90 1.20 -6.29
C VAL A 113 10.37 0.20 -5.24
N ALA A 114 9.60 0.10 -4.16
CA ALA A 114 9.84 -0.84 -3.08
C ALA A 114 8.95 -2.08 -3.21
N ASP A 115 9.44 -3.18 -2.66
CA ASP A 115 8.70 -4.40 -2.38
C ASP A 115 8.85 -4.65 -0.87
N CYS A 116 7.74 -4.71 -0.16
CA CYS A 116 7.75 -4.88 1.29
C CYS A 116 7.64 -6.34 1.74
N ASP A 117 7.75 -7.28 0.81
CA ASP A 117 7.78 -8.72 1.06
C ASP A 117 9.10 -9.33 0.57
N THR A 118 10.22 -8.70 0.90
CA THR A 118 11.55 -9.17 0.48
C THR A 118 12.41 -9.56 1.68
N VAL A 119 13.28 -10.56 1.48
CA VAL A 119 14.22 -11.00 2.52
C VAL A 119 15.60 -10.33 2.34
N TYR A 120 16.18 -10.40 1.14
CA TYR A 120 17.57 -9.99 0.87
C TYR A 120 17.72 -8.78 -0.05
N ASN A 121 16.62 -8.18 -0.49
CA ASN A 121 16.67 -7.03 -1.38
C ASN A 121 16.82 -5.74 -0.56
N TYR A 122 18.02 -5.23 -0.40
CA TYR A 122 18.27 -3.96 0.30
C TYR A 122 18.56 -2.83 -0.67
N PHE A 123 18.17 -1.62 -0.30
CA PHE A 123 18.53 -0.41 -1.02
C PHE A 123 20.00 -0.09 -0.78
N ALA A 124 20.66 0.42 -1.80
CA ALA A 124 22.04 0.88 -1.75
C ALA A 124 22.12 2.36 -2.11
N PHE A 125 22.59 3.19 -1.20
CA PHE A 125 22.75 4.62 -1.37
C PHE A 125 24.20 5.04 -1.13
N MET A 126 24.73 5.83 -2.03
CA MET A 126 26.08 6.41 -1.91
C MET A 126 25.93 7.93 -1.76
N PRO A 127 26.16 8.50 -0.56
CA PRO A 127 26.12 9.94 -0.37
C PRO A 127 27.28 10.61 -1.08
N ASP A 128 27.01 11.73 -1.72
CA ASP A 128 28.01 12.56 -2.39
C ASP A 128 28.79 13.48 -1.43
N ARG A 129 28.24 13.71 -0.23
CA ARG A 129 28.88 14.48 0.85
C ARG A 129 28.39 14.00 2.21
N LYS A 130 29.17 14.27 3.25
CA LYS A 130 28.73 14.07 4.63
C LYS A 130 27.58 15.03 4.96
N GLY A 131 26.63 14.59 5.74
CA GLY A 131 25.51 15.43 6.17
C GLY A 131 24.25 14.64 6.52
N TRP A 132 23.22 15.40 6.77
CA TRP A 132 21.89 14.86 7.03
C TRP A 132 21.14 14.57 5.75
N TYR A 133 20.45 13.46 5.76
CA TYR A 133 19.59 13.02 4.69
C TYR A 133 18.25 12.58 5.29
N ARG A 134 17.20 12.75 4.50
CA ARG A 134 15.86 12.24 4.81
C ARG A 134 15.59 11.04 3.93
N ILE A 135 15.25 9.92 4.55
CA ILE A 135 14.80 8.72 3.85
C ILE A 135 13.31 8.59 4.12
N SER A 136 12.53 8.43 3.06
CA SER A 136 11.08 8.38 3.12
C SER A 136 10.55 7.13 2.45
N LEU A 137 9.53 6.53 3.09
CA LEU A 137 8.66 5.51 2.52
C LEU A 137 7.34 6.18 2.14
N ASP A 138 7.02 6.20 0.86
CA ASP A 138 5.78 6.73 0.31
C ASP A 138 4.86 5.56 -0.08
N SER A 139 3.82 5.34 0.70
CA SER A 139 2.79 4.30 0.49
C SER A 139 1.47 4.86 -0.05
N ARG A 140 1.44 6.11 -0.53
CA ARG A 140 0.22 6.75 -1.04
C ARG A 140 -0.24 6.23 -2.40
N GLY A 141 0.67 5.62 -3.16
CA GLY A 141 0.35 5.03 -4.47
C GLY A 141 0.03 3.53 -4.38
N ALA A 142 -0.29 2.93 -5.51
CA ALA A 142 -0.54 1.48 -5.62
C ALA A 142 0.68 0.62 -5.25
N VAL A 143 1.87 1.17 -5.36
CA VAL A 143 3.13 0.52 -5.01
C VAL A 143 3.94 1.46 -4.12
N PRO A 144 4.51 0.99 -3.02
CA PRO A 144 5.35 1.82 -2.16
C PRO A 144 6.62 2.26 -2.90
N LYS A 145 7.13 3.41 -2.51
CA LYS A 145 8.39 3.95 -3.05
C LYS A 145 9.28 4.43 -1.92
N VAL A 146 10.58 4.30 -2.13
CA VAL A 146 11.59 4.87 -1.23
C VAL A 146 12.32 5.99 -1.95
N ILE A 147 12.56 7.08 -1.24
CA ILE A 147 13.31 8.23 -1.74
C ILE A 147 14.31 8.68 -0.69
N VAL A 148 15.51 9.04 -1.14
CA VAL A 148 16.54 9.68 -0.32
C VAL A 148 16.71 11.12 -0.79
N GLN A 149 16.59 12.07 0.13
CA GLN A 149 16.74 13.49 -0.13
C GLN A 149 17.75 14.09 0.85
N ARG A 150 18.30 15.25 0.52
CA ARG A 150 19.04 16.04 1.52
C ARG A 150 18.06 16.68 2.48
N ASP A 151 18.48 16.73 3.73
CA ASP A 151 17.71 17.40 4.78
C ASP A 151 18.32 18.75 5.12
#